data_bf143a3f581c15d7ab4554af7f116f12
#
_entry.id   bf143a3f581c15d7ab4554af7f116f12
#
_cell.length_a   1.000
_cell.length_b   1.000
_cell.length_c   1.000
_cell.angle_alpha   90.00
_cell.angle_beta   90.00
_cell.angle_gamma   90.00
#
_symmetry.space_group_name_H-M   'P 1'
#
loop_
_entity.id
_entity.type
_entity.pdbx_description
1 polymer ?
#
loop_
_entity_poly.entity_id
_entity_poly.type
_entity_poly.pdbx_seq_one_letter_code
_entity_poly.pdbx_strand_id
1 'polypeptide(L)'
;MRVAVAGGTGVLGRQVVDKLAALGHEPVVLARSAGCDLTNYHSVKQWLVDCEAVIDVSGSSTTSASASMRYFTQSTANLIRVGREAGVQNHVALSIVGAAEIDSGYYAGKAAQERMLQILEGGYTILRATQFHEFVGQNIDRLGAGPVQMAPKMSLQPIAGAEVAAALIELALAPAQGVVQDLAGPKKEEMPELFAQYLKHQGKNSKIIEIPIPGAMGKAMRNGGILPDSSARLGQETFTDWLARQ
;
A
#
# COMPACT_ATOMS: atom_id res chain seq x y z
N MET A 1 -3.86 20.37 10.87
CA MET A 1 -2.50 19.95 10.50
C MET A 1 -2.36 20.00 9.00
N ARG A 2 -1.17 20.36 8.54
CA ARG A 2 -0.78 20.26 7.14
C ARG A 2 -0.02 18.93 6.94
N VAL A 3 -0.58 18.04 6.11
CA VAL A 3 -0.09 16.66 5.98
C VAL A 3 0.27 16.37 4.53
N ALA A 4 1.53 16.04 4.28
CA ALA A 4 1.98 15.65 2.94
C ALA A 4 1.58 14.20 2.64
N VAL A 5 1.03 13.95 1.43
CA VAL A 5 0.61 12.62 0.98
C VAL A 5 1.42 12.24 -0.25
N ALA A 6 2.49 11.47 -0.04
CA ALA A 6 3.31 10.93 -1.11
C ALA A 6 2.56 9.79 -1.83
N GLY A 7 2.37 9.93 -3.13
CA GLY A 7 1.48 9.07 -3.90
C GLY A 7 0.00 9.44 -3.83
N GLY A 8 -0.32 10.69 -3.46
CA GLY A 8 -1.69 11.18 -3.22
C GLY A 8 -2.65 11.08 -4.41
N THR A 9 -2.16 10.86 -5.64
CA THR A 9 -3.01 10.63 -6.83
C THR A 9 -3.30 9.16 -7.12
N GLY A 10 -2.70 8.23 -6.37
CA GLY A 10 -2.97 6.79 -6.47
C GLY A 10 -4.33 6.40 -5.90
N VAL A 11 -4.71 5.13 -6.05
CA VAL A 11 -6.00 4.60 -5.59
C VAL A 11 -6.19 4.86 -4.08
N LEU A 12 -5.25 4.44 -3.25
CA LEU A 12 -5.30 4.69 -1.80
C LEU A 12 -5.00 6.15 -1.47
N GLY A 13 -4.06 6.78 -2.20
CA GLY A 13 -3.65 8.15 -1.93
C GLY A 13 -4.81 9.15 -2.02
N ARG A 14 -5.70 9.01 -3.00
CA ARG A 14 -6.92 9.84 -3.11
C ARG A 14 -7.82 9.67 -1.90
N GLN A 15 -8.04 8.44 -1.44
CA GLN A 15 -8.86 8.18 -0.25
C GLN A 15 -8.27 8.84 1.00
N VAL A 16 -6.92 8.83 1.14
CA VAL A 16 -6.23 9.55 2.22
C VAL A 16 -6.41 11.06 2.09
N VAL A 17 -6.21 11.63 0.90
CA VAL A 17 -6.36 13.07 0.63
C VAL A 17 -7.78 13.54 0.92
N ASP A 18 -8.79 12.86 0.37
CA ASP A 18 -10.19 13.22 0.54
C ASP A 18 -10.62 13.13 2.02
N LYS A 19 -10.18 12.09 2.72
CA LYS A 19 -10.50 11.89 4.14
C LYS A 19 -9.80 12.91 5.04
N LEU A 20 -8.54 13.27 4.77
CA LEU A 20 -7.85 14.36 5.48
C LEU A 20 -8.60 15.68 5.32
N ALA A 21 -8.99 16.03 4.11
CA ALA A 21 -9.76 17.25 3.82
C ALA A 21 -11.12 17.26 4.54
N ALA A 22 -11.84 16.11 4.53
CA ALA A 22 -13.11 15.97 5.23
C ALA A 22 -12.99 16.12 6.76
N LEU A 23 -11.81 15.79 7.33
CA LEU A 23 -11.50 15.98 8.74
C LEU A 23 -10.99 17.40 9.08
N GLY A 24 -10.94 18.31 8.10
CA GLY A 24 -10.49 19.69 8.30
C GLY A 24 -8.96 19.86 8.34
N HIS A 25 -8.21 18.88 7.86
CA HIS A 25 -6.76 18.97 7.66
C HIS A 25 -6.44 19.47 6.25
N GLU A 26 -5.22 19.96 6.05
CA GLU A 26 -4.72 20.44 4.75
C GLU A 26 -3.82 19.36 4.11
N PRO A 27 -4.30 18.56 3.15
CA PRO A 27 -3.48 17.59 2.44
C PRO A 27 -2.62 18.27 1.37
N VAL A 28 -1.32 17.95 1.34
CA VAL A 28 -0.37 18.36 0.31
C VAL A 28 -0.05 17.15 -0.58
N VAL A 29 -0.53 17.15 -1.82
CA VAL A 29 -0.39 16.00 -2.73
C VAL A 29 0.98 15.98 -3.39
N LEU A 30 1.81 14.98 -3.03
CA LEU A 30 3.10 14.73 -3.67
C LEU A 30 2.93 13.62 -4.72
N ALA A 31 2.92 14.00 -5.98
CA ALA A 31 2.81 13.07 -7.10
C ALA A 31 3.45 13.66 -8.37
N ARG A 32 3.91 12.80 -9.27
CA ARG A 32 4.49 13.22 -10.55
C ARG A 32 3.51 14.04 -11.39
N SER A 33 2.24 13.69 -11.37
CA SER A 33 1.16 14.44 -12.04
C SER A 33 0.91 15.82 -11.44
N ALA A 34 1.34 16.06 -10.20
CA ALA A 34 1.31 17.36 -9.54
C ALA A 34 2.67 18.10 -9.66
N GLY A 35 3.66 17.53 -10.34
CA GLY A 35 4.99 18.12 -10.51
C GLY A 35 6.01 17.74 -9.43
N CYS A 36 5.68 16.77 -8.54
CA CYS A 36 6.59 16.31 -7.50
C CYS A 36 7.22 14.96 -7.87
N ASP A 37 8.52 14.94 -8.11
CA ASP A 37 9.32 13.72 -8.23
C ASP A 37 9.96 13.35 -6.89
N LEU A 38 9.47 12.29 -6.25
CA LEU A 38 9.97 11.84 -4.94
C LEU A 38 11.44 11.38 -4.98
N THR A 39 11.95 11.01 -6.16
CA THR A 39 13.35 10.62 -6.34
C THR A 39 14.30 11.80 -6.46
N ASN A 40 13.77 13.02 -6.57
CA ASN A 40 14.54 14.25 -6.65
C ASN A 40 14.39 15.09 -5.37
N TYR A 41 15.48 15.26 -4.63
CA TYR A 41 15.51 16.04 -3.39
C TYR A 41 14.95 17.47 -3.55
N HIS A 42 15.40 18.19 -4.58
CA HIS A 42 14.95 19.58 -4.80
C HIS A 42 13.48 19.67 -5.18
N SER A 43 12.97 18.66 -5.87
CA SER A 43 11.54 18.56 -6.16
C SER A 43 10.74 18.41 -4.85
N VAL A 44 11.12 17.47 -3.96
CA VAL A 44 10.42 17.24 -2.70
C VAL A 44 10.45 18.47 -1.78
N LYS A 45 11.58 19.19 -1.76
CA LYS A 45 11.79 20.35 -0.86
C LYS A 45 10.75 21.46 -1.03
N GLN A 46 10.24 21.66 -2.22
CA GLN A 46 9.22 22.69 -2.49
C GLN A 46 7.84 22.35 -1.89
N TRP A 47 7.59 21.06 -1.60
CA TRP A 47 6.27 20.57 -1.22
C TRP A 47 6.11 20.33 0.28
N LEU A 48 7.18 20.12 1.03
CA LEU A 48 7.11 19.81 2.47
C LEU A 48 7.13 21.04 3.38
N VAL A 49 7.06 22.24 2.82
CA VAL A 49 7.04 23.49 3.61
C VAL A 49 5.82 23.47 4.55
N ASP A 50 6.07 23.72 5.84
CA ASP A 50 5.06 23.76 6.91
C ASP A 50 4.25 22.46 7.09
N CYS A 51 4.70 21.33 6.54
CA CYS A 51 4.10 20.05 6.80
C CYS A 51 4.51 19.51 8.17
N GLU A 52 3.53 19.04 8.94
CA GLU A 52 3.71 18.48 10.28
C GLU A 52 3.90 16.94 10.26
N ALA A 53 3.32 16.29 9.25
CA ALA A 53 3.46 14.85 9.01
C ALA A 53 3.54 14.51 7.52
N VAL A 54 4.07 13.32 7.22
CA VAL A 54 4.08 12.72 5.88
C VAL A 54 3.36 11.38 5.95
N ILE A 55 2.43 11.14 5.04
CA ILE A 55 1.85 9.81 4.77
C ILE A 55 2.41 9.34 3.42
N ASP A 56 3.23 8.28 3.45
CA ASP A 56 3.83 7.71 2.24
C ASP A 56 3.08 6.45 1.80
N VAL A 57 2.20 6.64 0.84
CA VAL A 57 1.49 5.58 0.09
C VAL A 57 1.99 5.51 -1.36
N SER A 58 3.19 6.00 -1.60
CA SER A 58 3.80 5.94 -2.93
C SER A 58 4.12 4.50 -3.34
N GLY A 59 4.10 4.27 -4.63
CA GLY A 59 4.36 2.97 -5.21
C GLY A 59 5.19 3.04 -6.48
N SER A 60 5.78 1.91 -6.83
CA SER A 60 6.51 1.70 -8.08
C SER A 60 5.76 0.70 -8.94
N SER A 61 5.66 0.95 -10.24
CA SER A 61 5.03 0.03 -11.20
C SER A 61 5.97 -1.09 -11.69
N THR A 62 7.23 -1.10 -11.24
CA THR A 62 8.21 -2.09 -11.67
C THR A 62 8.03 -3.42 -10.94
N THR A 63 8.25 -4.52 -11.67
CA THR A 63 8.33 -5.88 -11.12
C THR A 63 9.77 -6.29 -10.78
N SER A 64 10.77 -5.48 -11.16
CA SER A 64 12.18 -5.71 -10.85
C SER A 64 12.50 -5.36 -9.41
N ALA A 65 13.06 -6.29 -8.64
CA ALA A 65 13.47 -6.07 -7.26
C ALA A 65 14.48 -4.91 -7.13
N SER A 66 15.52 -4.89 -7.99
CA SER A 66 16.55 -3.85 -7.95
C SER A 66 16.01 -2.45 -8.28
N ALA A 67 15.11 -2.34 -9.25
CA ALA A 67 14.47 -1.08 -9.59
C ALA A 67 13.51 -0.62 -8.50
N SER A 68 12.77 -1.56 -7.89
CA SER A 68 11.87 -1.28 -6.76
C SER A 68 12.66 -0.80 -5.54
N MET A 69 13.72 -1.51 -5.15
CA MET A 69 14.60 -1.10 -4.05
C MET A 69 15.19 0.30 -4.28
N ARG A 70 15.69 0.56 -5.49
CA ARG A 70 16.25 1.88 -5.83
C ARG A 70 15.21 2.99 -5.66
N TYR A 71 14.01 2.79 -6.20
CA TYR A 71 12.92 3.77 -6.08
C TYR A 71 12.59 4.06 -4.61
N PHE A 72 12.29 3.02 -3.83
CA PHE A 72 11.88 3.20 -2.44
C PHE A 72 13.01 3.74 -1.55
N THR A 73 14.24 3.28 -1.74
CA THR A 73 15.38 3.83 -0.99
C THR A 73 15.56 5.32 -1.26
N GLN A 74 15.53 5.72 -2.54
CA GLN A 74 15.77 7.11 -2.92
C GLN A 74 14.61 8.03 -2.51
N SER A 75 13.35 7.63 -2.76
CA SER A 75 12.18 8.43 -2.39
C SER A 75 12.05 8.60 -0.87
N THR A 76 12.25 7.53 -0.12
CA THR A 76 12.20 7.57 1.35
C THR A 76 13.32 8.43 1.94
N ALA A 77 14.55 8.27 1.45
CA ALA A 77 15.66 9.12 1.90
C ALA A 77 15.39 10.61 1.66
N ASN A 78 14.85 10.97 0.50
CA ASN A 78 14.48 12.35 0.20
C ASN A 78 13.36 12.87 1.10
N LEU A 79 12.28 12.07 1.28
CA LEU A 79 11.17 12.46 2.13
C LEU A 79 11.59 12.67 3.59
N ILE A 80 12.41 11.77 4.15
CA ILE A 80 12.90 11.90 5.53
C ILE A 80 13.82 13.11 5.65
N ARG A 81 14.81 13.25 4.74
CA ARG A 81 15.76 14.37 4.79
C ARG A 81 15.05 15.71 4.71
N VAL A 82 14.19 15.89 3.72
CA VAL A 82 13.43 17.13 3.55
C VAL A 82 12.44 17.34 4.69
N GLY A 83 11.79 16.26 5.14
CA GLY A 83 10.86 16.31 6.27
C GLY A 83 11.54 16.82 7.54
N ARG A 84 12.76 16.33 7.85
CA ARG A 84 13.56 16.84 8.99
C ARG A 84 13.89 18.33 8.84
N GLU A 85 14.29 18.76 7.64
CA GLU A 85 14.56 20.18 7.35
C GLU A 85 13.30 21.05 7.52
N ALA A 86 12.13 20.51 7.21
CA ALA A 86 10.83 21.18 7.33
C ALA A 86 10.18 21.04 8.72
N GLY A 87 10.74 20.25 9.63
CA GLY A 87 10.20 20.02 10.98
C GLY A 87 9.09 18.98 11.07
N VAL A 88 8.98 18.08 10.09
CA VAL A 88 8.04 16.95 10.11
C VAL A 88 8.32 16.06 11.32
N GLN A 89 7.28 15.81 12.12
CA GLN A 89 7.38 15.05 13.37
C GLN A 89 7.16 13.54 13.20
N ASN A 90 6.40 13.13 12.17
CA ASN A 90 6.10 11.73 11.92
C ASN A 90 6.03 11.44 10.42
N HIS A 91 6.81 10.46 9.97
CA HIS A 91 6.76 9.91 8.62
C HIS A 91 6.05 8.55 8.66
N VAL A 92 4.78 8.53 8.30
CA VAL A 92 3.95 7.31 8.28
C VAL A 92 4.10 6.64 6.93
N ALA A 93 4.70 5.46 6.89
CA ALA A 93 4.85 4.68 5.66
C ALA A 93 3.92 3.47 5.64
N LEU A 94 3.17 3.33 4.56
CA LEU A 94 2.46 2.11 4.27
C LEU A 94 3.42 1.06 3.74
N SER A 95 3.48 -0.09 4.38
CA SER A 95 4.19 -1.28 3.92
C SER A 95 3.22 -2.44 3.66
N ILE A 96 3.76 -3.62 3.43
CA ILE A 96 2.99 -4.83 3.10
C ILE A 96 3.37 -5.94 4.06
N VAL A 97 2.38 -6.69 4.54
CA VAL A 97 2.61 -7.93 5.31
C VAL A 97 3.47 -8.89 4.51
N GLY A 98 4.53 -9.42 5.11
CA GLY A 98 5.52 -10.29 4.47
C GLY A 98 6.62 -9.54 3.69
N ALA A 99 6.71 -8.20 3.78
CA ALA A 99 7.73 -7.44 3.03
C ALA A 99 9.15 -7.81 3.45
N ALA A 100 9.39 -8.06 4.73
CA ALA A 100 10.72 -8.36 5.25
C ALA A 100 11.22 -9.76 4.83
N GLU A 101 10.31 -10.69 4.59
CA GLU A 101 10.60 -12.11 4.33
C GLU A 101 10.66 -12.45 2.83
N ILE A 102 10.07 -11.60 1.98
CA ILE A 102 9.94 -11.85 0.54
C ILE A 102 10.89 -10.96 -0.25
N ASP A 103 12.11 -11.47 -0.50
CA ASP A 103 13.12 -10.75 -1.30
C ASP A 103 12.83 -10.87 -2.80
N SER A 104 11.72 -10.30 -3.26
CA SER A 104 11.29 -10.38 -4.65
C SER A 104 10.44 -9.18 -5.07
N GLY A 105 10.71 -8.68 -6.26
CA GLY A 105 9.88 -7.69 -6.94
C GLY A 105 9.59 -6.46 -6.10
N TYR A 106 8.32 -6.13 -5.98
CA TYR A 106 7.83 -4.98 -5.21
C TYR A 106 8.08 -5.12 -3.70
N TYR A 107 8.01 -6.34 -3.15
CA TYR A 107 8.24 -6.62 -1.73
C TYR A 107 9.67 -6.29 -1.29
N ALA A 108 10.68 -6.61 -2.12
CA ALA A 108 12.07 -6.22 -1.86
C ALA A 108 12.22 -4.69 -1.74
N GLY A 109 11.47 -3.94 -2.56
CA GLY A 109 11.42 -2.48 -2.47
C GLY A 109 10.80 -1.99 -1.16
N LYS A 110 9.70 -2.57 -0.73
CA LYS A 110 9.06 -2.23 0.55
C LYS A 110 9.93 -2.58 1.75
N ALA A 111 10.61 -3.74 1.73
CA ALA A 111 11.61 -4.09 2.73
C ALA A 111 12.76 -3.07 2.78
N ALA A 112 13.22 -2.58 1.63
CA ALA A 112 14.24 -1.53 1.58
C ALA A 112 13.73 -0.21 2.15
N GLN A 113 12.47 0.16 1.90
CA GLN A 113 11.81 1.32 2.50
C GLN A 113 11.79 1.22 4.03
N GLU A 114 11.33 0.10 4.57
CA GLU A 114 11.28 -0.12 6.02
C GLU A 114 12.67 0.02 6.67
N ARG A 115 13.69 -0.62 6.07
CA ARG A 115 15.07 -0.48 6.55
C ARG A 115 15.57 0.96 6.55
N MET A 116 15.25 1.73 5.49
CA MET A 116 15.63 3.16 5.42
C MET A 116 15.00 3.97 6.54
N LEU A 117 13.72 3.76 6.84
CA LEU A 117 13.01 4.43 7.94
C LEU A 117 13.65 4.10 9.30
N GLN A 118 14.05 2.85 9.51
CA GLN A 118 14.62 2.37 10.77
C GLN A 118 16.06 2.87 11.03
N ILE A 119 16.83 3.15 9.98
CA ILE A 119 18.24 3.59 10.12
C ILE A 119 18.42 5.10 10.02
N LEU A 120 17.49 5.82 9.41
CA LEU A 120 17.54 7.28 9.29
C LEU A 120 16.97 7.92 10.56
N GLU A 121 17.63 9.00 11.01
CA GLU A 121 17.12 9.78 12.14
C GLU A 121 15.84 10.52 11.77
N GLY A 122 14.85 10.47 12.64
CA GLY A 122 13.55 11.13 12.52
C GLY A 122 12.44 10.29 13.13
N GLY A 123 11.28 10.90 13.39
CA GLY A 123 10.09 10.18 13.79
C GLY A 123 9.49 9.41 12.62
N TYR A 124 9.26 8.13 12.79
CA TYR A 124 8.60 7.30 11.77
C TYR A 124 7.56 6.37 12.36
N THR A 125 6.58 6.00 11.53
CA THR A 125 5.63 4.93 11.83
C THR A 125 5.45 4.06 10.58
N ILE A 126 5.59 2.74 10.72
CA ILE A 126 5.40 1.79 9.64
C ILE A 126 4.14 0.99 9.92
N LEU A 127 3.15 1.10 9.04
CA LEU A 127 1.96 0.27 9.00
C LEU A 127 2.09 -0.74 7.87
N ARG A 128 2.15 -2.02 8.19
CA ARG A 128 2.03 -3.08 7.19
C ARG A 128 0.56 -3.44 7.04
N ALA A 129 0.07 -3.43 5.81
CA ALA A 129 -1.28 -3.88 5.50
C ALA A 129 -1.25 -5.11 4.59
N THR A 130 -2.31 -5.90 4.63
CA THR A 130 -2.55 -6.94 3.64
C THR A 130 -3.02 -6.34 2.31
N GLN A 131 -3.23 -7.16 1.29
CA GLN A 131 -3.66 -6.72 -0.04
C GLN A 131 -5.03 -6.05 0.03
N PHE A 132 -5.25 -5.04 -0.80
CA PHE A 132 -6.53 -4.33 -0.82
C PHE A 132 -7.59 -5.05 -1.63
N HIS A 133 -8.87 -4.81 -1.36
CA HIS A 133 -9.98 -5.34 -2.15
C HIS A 133 -9.86 -4.95 -3.63
N GLU A 134 -9.43 -3.73 -3.92
CA GLU A 134 -9.18 -3.20 -5.27
C GLU A 134 -8.14 -3.99 -6.06
N PHE A 135 -7.26 -4.71 -5.37
CA PHE A 135 -6.23 -5.55 -5.99
C PHE A 135 -6.84 -6.69 -6.82
N VAL A 136 -8.03 -7.16 -6.46
CA VAL A 136 -8.74 -8.22 -7.20
C VAL A 136 -9.08 -7.76 -8.61
N GLY A 137 -9.75 -6.61 -8.75
CA GLY A 137 -10.10 -6.04 -10.06
C GLY A 137 -8.86 -5.74 -10.91
N GLN A 138 -7.82 -5.15 -10.30
CA GLN A 138 -6.56 -4.85 -10.99
C GLN A 138 -5.86 -6.09 -11.57
N ASN A 139 -5.96 -7.25 -10.89
CA ASN A 139 -5.40 -8.50 -11.39
C ASN A 139 -6.27 -9.13 -12.47
N ILE A 140 -7.57 -9.02 -12.37
CA ILE A 140 -8.51 -9.46 -13.44
C ILE A 140 -8.15 -8.74 -14.74
N ASP A 141 -8.00 -7.42 -14.71
CA ASP A 141 -7.68 -6.62 -15.89
C ASP A 141 -6.31 -6.96 -16.51
N ARG A 142 -5.36 -7.42 -15.69
CA ARG A 142 -4.00 -7.78 -16.14
C ARG A 142 -3.85 -9.19 -16.66
N LEU A 143 -4.62 -10.14 -16.14
CA LEU A 143 -4.39 -11.58 -16.33
C LEU A 143 -5.43 -12.26 -17.21
N GLY A 144 -6.47 -11.55 -17.66
CA GLY A 144 -7.55 -12.15 -18.38
C GLY A 144 -7.94 -11.47 -19.67
N ALA A 145 -8.47 -12.27 -20.59
CA ALA A 145 -9.14 -11.79 -21.78
C ALA A 145 -10.26 -12.77 -22.17
N GLY A 146 -11.49 -12.25 -22.30
CA GLY A 146 -12.62 -13.02 -22.83
C GLY A 146 -13.19 -14.07 -21.86
N PRO A 147 -13.59 -15.27 -22.36
CA PRO A 147 -14.35 -16.25 -21.60
C PRO A 147 -13.53 -17.03 -20.57
N VAL A 148 -12.20 -16.88 -20.57
CA VAL A 148 -11.29 -17.56 -19.64
C VAL A 148 -10.49 -16.55 -18.86
N GLN A 149 -10.50 -16.66 -17.55
CA GLN A 149 -9.78 -15.81 -16.63
C GLN A 149 -8.73 -16.62 -15.86
N MET A 150 -7.46 -16.22 -15.94
CA MET A 150 -6.38 -16.82 -15.14
C MET A 150 -6.33 -16.14 -13.78
N ALA A 151 -6.40 -16.92 -12.69
CA ALA A 151 -6.26 -16.42 -11.34
C ALA A 151 -5.02 -17.02 -10.65
N PRO A 152 -4.19 -16.22 -9.98
CA PRO A 152 -3.08 -16.74 -9.19
C PRO A 152 -3.59 -17.67 -8.09
N LYS A 153 -2.94 -18.83 -7.92
CA LYS A 153 -3.16 -19.68 -6.74
C LYS A 153 -2.56 -18.98 -5.52
N MET A 154 -3.39 -18.31 -4.75
CA MET A 154 -2.97 -17.38 -3.71
C MET A 154 -4.04 -17.32 -2.61
N SER A 155 -3.62 -17.57 -1.37
CA SER A 155 -4.40 -17.26 -0.17
C SER A 155 -4.04 -15.85 0.30
N LEU A 156 -5.03 -15.03 0.58
CA LEU A 156 -4.86 -13.64 1.04
C LEU A 156 -5.91 -13.29 2.09
N GLN A 157 -5.73 -12.17 2.77
CA GLN A 157 -6.69 -11.64 3.75
C GLN A 157 -6.97 -10.18 3.43
N PRO A 158 -7.72 -9.90 2.34
CA PRO A 158 -7.80 -8.57 1.76
C PRO A 158 -8.59 -7.60 2.63
N ILE A 159 -8.15 -6.34 2.64
CA ILE A 159 -8.73 -5.25 3.43
C ILE A 159 -9.27 -4.13 2.54
N ALA A 160 -10.28 -3.41 3.01
CA ALA A 160 -10.77 -2.22 2.33
C ALA A 160 -9.73 -1.08 2.37
N GLY A 161 -9.46 -0.46 1.21
CA GLY A 161 -8.56 0.69 1.13
C GLY A 161 -8.98 1.84 2.05
N ALA A 162 -10.28 2.04 2.24
CA ALA A 162 -10.84 3.06 3.12
C ALA A 162 -10.49 2.87 4.61
N GLU A 163 -10.36 1.62 5.08
CA GLU A 163 -9.94 1.29 6.44
C GLU A 163 -8.44 1.54 6.61
N VAL A 164 -7.64 1.20 5.61
CA VAL A 164 -6.19 1.50 5.59
C VAL A 164 -5.95 3.01 5.56
N ALA A 165 -6.68 3.77 4.75
CA ALA A 165 -6.60 5.22 4.72
C ALA A 165 -6.91 5.84 6.09
N ALA A 166 -7.96 5.32 6.77
CA ALA A 166 -8.32 5.78 8.12
C ALA A 166 -7.20 5.52 9.13
N ALA A 167 -6.63 4.31 9.12
CA ALA A 167 -5.54 3.94 10.02
C ALA A 167 -4.27 4.78 9.77
N LEU A 168 -3.91 5.04 8.51
CA LEU A 168 -2.76 5.88 8.16
C LEU A 168 -2.93 7.32 8.66
N ILE A 169 -4.14 7.87 8.57
CA ILE A 169 -4.44 9.21 9.09
C ILE A 169 -4.38 9.23 10.61
N GLU A 170 -4.98 8.25 11.29
CA GLU A 170 -4.89 8.09 12.75
C GLU A 170 -3.43 8.12 13.22
N LEU A 171 -2.57 7.35 12.55
CA LEU A 171 -1.13 7.29 12.85
C LEU A 171 -0.41 8.61 12.53
N ALA A 172 -0.77 9.31 11.46
CA ALA A 172 -0.13 10.57 11.09
C ALA A 172 -0.47 11.72 12.04
N LEU A 173 -1.64 11.67 12.68
CA LEU A 173 -2.08 12.64 13.69
C LEU A 173 -1.56 12.33 15.10
N ALA A 174 -0.89 11.20 15.29
CA ALA A 174 -0.28 10.77 16.54
C ALA A 174 1.26 10.95 16.51
N PRO A 175 1.94 10.92 17.65
CA PRO A 175 3.39 10.82 17.68
C PRO A 175 3.92 9.58 16.97
N ALA A 176 5.17 9.62 16.50
CA ALA A 176 5.83 8.50 15.85
C ALA A 176 5.93 7.26 16.76
N GLN A 177 5.62 6.07 16.23
CA GLN A 177 5.45 4.83 17.00
C GLN A 177 6.39 3.70 16.57
N GLY A 178 7.24 3.91 15.54
CA GLY A 178 8.05 2.84 14.97
C GLY A 178 7.23 1.86 14.14
N VAL A 179 7.52 0.57 14.24
CA VAL A 179 6.71 -0.47 13.57
C VAL A 179 5.49 -0.77 14.43
N VAL A 180 4.31 -0.53 13.88
CA VAL A 180 3.04 -0.81 14.56
C VAL A 180 2.47 -2.18 14.16
N GLN A 181 1.42 -2.61 14.84
CA GLN A 181 0.68 -3.82 14.55
C GLN A 181 0.21 -3.86 13.10
N ASP A 182 0.35 -5.01 12.45
CA ASP A 182 -0.13 -5.22 11.08
C ASP A 182 -1.65 -5.00 10.99
N LEU A 183 -2.11 -4.55 9.83
CA LEU A 183 -3.54 -4.33 9.55
C LEU A 183 -4.00 -5.26 8.43
N ALA A 184 -5.04 -6.06 8.70
CA ALA A 184 -5.55 -7.05 7.78
C ALA A 184 -7.07 -6.98 7.63
N GLY A 185 -7.60 -7.53 6.53
CA GLY A 185 -9.04 -7.69 6.40
C GLY A 185 -9.62 -8.71 7.40
N PRO A 186 -10.95 -8.76 7.52
CA PRO A 186 -11.61 -9.59 8.54
C PRO A 186 -11.54 -11.10 8.25
N LYS A 187 -11.30 -11.46 6.98
CA LYS A 187 -11.44 -12.86 6.55
C LYS A 187 -10.34 -13.28 5.57
N LYS A 188 -9.80 -14.48 5.78
CA LYS A 188 -8.94 -15.15 4.81
C LYS A 188 -9.77 -15.62 3.62
N GLU A 189 -9.28 -15.39 2.42
CA GLU A 189 -9.93 -15.68 1.14
C GLU A 189 -8.94 -16.33 0.16
N GLU A 190 -9.48 -16.95 -0.89
CA GLU A 190 -8.68 -17.48 -2.00
C GLU A 190 -8.89 -16.62 -3.26
N MET A 191 -7.83 -16.22 -3.92
CA MET A 191 -7.90 -15.31 -5.07
C MET A 191 -8.84 -15.80 -6.20
N PRO A 192 -8.87 -17.08 -6.56
CA PRO A 192 -9.82 -17.58 -7.57
C PRO A 192 -11.28 -17.38 -7.19
N GLU A 193 -11.61 -17.51 -5.90
CA GLU A 193 -12.97 -17.28 -5.40
C GLU A 193 -13.35 -15.80 -5.46
N LEU A 194 -12.41 -14.90 -5.12
CA LEU A 194 -12.63 -13.46 -5.24
C LEU A 194 -12.79 -13.03 -6.70
N PHE A 195 -12.07 -13.64 -7.62
CA PHE A 195 -12.25 -13.42 -9.07
C PHE A 195 -13.66 -13.83 -9.51
N ALA A 196 -14.15 -15.00 -9.06
CA ALA A 196 -15.50 -15.46 -9.38
C ALA A 196 -16.56 -14.47 -8.87
N GLN A 197 -16.44 -14.02 -7.63
CA GLN A 197 -17.36 -13.04 -7.04
C GLN A 197 -17.35 -11.72 -7.82
N TYR A 198 -16.17 -11.18 -8.13
CA TYR A 198 -16.01 -9.92 -8.84
C TYR A 198 -16.58 -9.97 -10.26
N LEU A 199 -16.26 -11.03 -11.02
CA LEU A 199 -16.76 -11.21 -12.37
C LEU A 199 -18.28 -11.40 -12.40
N LYS A 200 -18.81 -12.17 -11.46
CA LYS A 200 -20.26 -12.35 -11.30
C LYS A 200 -20.96 -11.01 -11.01
N HIS A 201 -20.37 -10.18 -10.16
CA HIS A 201 -20.90 -8.85 -9.88
C HIS A 201 -20.93 -7.97 -11.14
N GLN A 202 -19.92 -8.09 -12.02
CA GLN A 202 -19.90 -7.40 -13.31
C GLN A 202 -20.81 -8.04 -14.39
N GLY A 203 -21.62 -9.05 -14.07
CA GLY A 203 -22.46 -9.76 -15.03
C GLY A 203 -21.66 -10.63 -16.00
N LYS A 204 -20.40 -10.93 -15.73
CA LYS A 204 -19.52 -11.76 -16.56
C LYS A 204 -19.50 -13.19 -16.06
N ASN A 205 -19.62 -14.15 -16.99
CA ASN A 205 -19.52 -15.58 -16.69
C ASN A 205 -18.26 -16.16 -17.36
N SER A 206 -17.12 -15.98 -16.70
CA SER A 206 -15.82 -16.46 -17.19
C SER A 206 -15.41 -17.73 -16.45
N LYS A 207 -14.81 -18.69 -17.17
CA LYS A 207 -14.18 -19.86 -16.56
C LYS A 207 -12.88 -19.43 -15.91
N ILE A 208 -12.74 -19.68 -14.60
CA ILE A 208 -11.52 -19.36 -13.85
C ILE A 208 -10.57 -20.57 -13.89
N ILE A 209 -9.32 -20.30 -14.27
CA ILE A 209 -8.24 -21.29 -14.24
C ILE A 209 -7.19 -20.81 -13.24
N GLU A 210 -6.94 -21.62 -12.23
CA GLU A 210 -5.88 -21.36 -11.26
C GLU A 210 -4.51 -21.58 -11.90
N ILE A 211 -3.60 -20.61 -11.70
CA ILE A 211 -2.22 -20.71 -12.16
C ILE A 211 -1.25 -20.52 -10.98
N PRO A 212 -0.28 -21.40 -10.80
CA PRO A 212 0.77 -21.20 -9.81
C PRO A 212 1.76 -20.13 -10.32
N ILE A 213 1.98 -19.10 -9.53
CA ILE A 213 3.07 -18.14 -9.81
C ILE A 213 4.40 -18.78 -9.43
N PRO A 214 5.42 -18.75 -10.29
CA PRO A 214 6.74 -19.33 -10.00
C PRO A 214 7.56 -18.46 -9.02
N GLY A 215 8.66 -18.99 -8.52
CA GLY A 215 9.63 -18.29 -7.69
C GLY A 215 9.21 -18.07 -6.24
N ALA A 216 10.00 -17.25 -5.53
CA ALA A 216 9.83 -17.00 -4.09
C ALA A 216 8.48 -16.36 -3.77
N MET A 217 8.04 -15.39 -4.57
CA MET A 217 6.73 -14.75 -4.43
C MET A 217 5.58 -15.76 -4.54
N GLY A 218 5.58 -16.59 -5.58
CA GLY A 218 4.53 -17.61 -5.75
C GLY A 218 4.53 -18.66 -4.64
N LYS A 219 5.70 -19.00 -4.08
CA LYS A 219 5.80 -19.84 -2.89
C LYS A 219 5.15 -19.16 -1.69
N ALA A 220 5.45 -17.89 -1.43
CA ALA A 220 4.88 -17.12 -0.34
C ALA A 220 3.34 -17.00 -0.46
N MET A 221 2.83 -16.74 -1.68
CA MET A 221 1.40 -16.68 -1.96
C MET A 221 0.65 -17.98 -1.59
N ARG A 222 1.27 -19.14 -1.84
CA ARG A 222 0.65 -20.45 -1.57
C ARG A 222 0.83 -20.93 -0.13
N ASN A 223 1.90 -20.53 0.54
CA ASN A 223 2.28 -21.04 1.86
C ASN A 223 1.93 -20.07 3.01
N GLY A 224 1.13 -19.05 2.74
CA GLY A 224 0.70 -18.09 3.76
C GLY A 224 1.72 -17.01 4.13
N GLY A 225 2.85 -16.88 3.39
CA GLY A 225 3.87 -15.87 3.67
C GLY A 225 3.43 -14.41 3.42
N ILE A 226 2.22 -14.22 2.89
CA ILE A 226 1.58 -12.91 2.70
C ILE A 226 0.33 -12.74 3.57
N LEU A 227 0.05 -13.71 4.45
CA LEU A 227 -1.01 -13.61 5.45
C LEU A 227 -0.48 -12.95 6.71
N PRO A 228 -1.32 -12.21 7.44
CA PRO A 228 -0.95 -11.62 8.72
C PRO A 228 -0.75 -12.70 9.77
N ASP A 229 -0.03 -12.40 10.83
CA ASP A 229 -0.01 -13.21 12.02
C ASP A 229 -1.28 -13.01 12.89
N SER A 230 -1.40 -13.78 13.97
CA SER A 230 -2.57 -13.75 14.85
C SER A 230 -2.68 -12.45 15.68
N SER A 231 -1.65 -11.61 15.69
CA SER A 231 -1.64 -10.35 16.43
C SER A 231 -2.20 -9.19 15.60
N ALA A 232 -2.42 -9.36 14.30
CA ALA A 232 -2.85 -8.30 13.41
C ALA A 232 -4.19 -7.66 13.84
N ARG A 233 -4.27 -6.33 13.73
CA ARG A 233 -5.55 -5.61 13.82
C ARG A 233 -6.39 -5.96 12.61
N LEU A 234 -7.65 -6.33 12.83
CA LEU A 234 -8.57 -6.69 11.75
C LEU A 234 -9.47 -5.52 11.38
N GLY A 235 -9.64 -5.30 10.07
CA GLY A 235 -10.70 -4.48 9.51
C GLY A 235 -12.07 -5.14 9.69
N GLN A 236 -13.11 -4.45 9.30
CA GLN A 236 -14.49 -4.90 9.47
C GLN A 236 -15.15 -5.25 8.13
N GLU A 237 -14.79 -4.55 7.07
CA GLU A 237 -15.41 -4.68 5.78
C GLU A 237 -14.91 -5.91 5.03
N THR A 238 -15.83 -6.86 4.77
CA THR A 238 -15.53 -8.04 3.93
C THR A 238 -15.44 -7.65 2.45
N PHE A 239 -14.78 -8.50 1.64
CA PHE A 239 -14.74 -8.29 0.19
C PHE A 239 -16.15 -8.26 -0.42
N THR A 240 -17.06 -9.09 0.08
CA THR A 240 -18.46 -9.13 -0.39
C THR A 240 -19.20 -7.82 -0.09
N ASP A 241 -19.03 -7.25 1.12
CA ASP A 241 -19.66 -5.98 1.50
C ASP A 241 -19.08 -4.81 0.69
N TRP A 242 -17.76 -4.81 0.48
CA TRP A 242 -17.09 -3.84 -0.37
C TRP A 242 -17.59 -3.91 -1.81
N LEU A 243 -17.70 -5.12 -2.37
CA LEU A 243 -18.13 -5.35 -3.74
C LEU A 243 -19.57 -4.89 -3.97
N ALA A 244 -20.44 -5.05 -2.98
CA ALA A 244 -21.84 -4.62 -3.07
C ALA A 244 -22.02 -3.09 -3.19
N ARG A 245 -20.96 -2.31 -2.96
CA ARG A 245 -20.96 -0.84 -3.06
C ARG A 245 -20.26 -0.31 -4.30
N GLN A 246 -19.73 -1.19 -5.18
CA GLN A 246 -19.12 -0.81 -6.46
C GLN A 246 -20.16 -0.71 -7.61
#